data_c0962107be21a2f5c5fbb3b912409e5f
#
_entry.id   c0962107be21a2f5c5fbb3b912409e5f
#
_cell.length_a   1.000
_cell.length_b   1.000
_cell.length_c   1.000
_cell.angle_alpha   90.00
_cell.angle_beta   90.00
_cell.angle_gamma   90.00
#
_symmetry.space_group_name_H-M   'P 1'
#
loop_
_entity.id
_entity.type
_entity.pdbx_description
1 polymer ?
#
loop_
_entity_poly.entity_id
_entity_poly.type
_entity_poly.pdbx_seq_one_letter_code
_entity_poly.pdbx_strand_id
1 'polypeptide(L)'
;RAARRAVFGAATWQRCQFHLAQNAIHHAPNTTIRKRIGTELRAVWNAGTLAKAETALADLVADYRDTAPKLAAWLEQNVPEGLAVFSLPDHHCRRMRTSNPMERGVQQELKSRTVEVRVFPNEASLERLVSAVLVEIDEKWAADTKAYIKWECQDA
;
A
#
# COMPACT_ATOMS: atom_id res chain seq x y z
N ARG A 1 9.48 7.50 -7.48
CA ARG A 1 10.68 6.64 -7.32
C ARG A 1 11.98 7.45 -7.29
N ALA A 2 12.22 8.39 -8.22
CA ALA A 2 13.44 9.19 -8.29
C ALA A 2 13.69 9.99 -7.00
N ALA A 3 12.70 10.74 -6.52
CA ALA A 3 12.79 11.54 -5.30
C ALA A 3 13.15 10.70 -4.07
N ARG A 4 12.51 9.51 -3.92
CA ARG A 4 12.84 8.60 -2.82
C ARG A 4 14.30 8.12 -2.90
N ARG A 5 14.76 7.70 -4.08
CA ARG A 5 16.15 7.24 -4.24
C ARG A 5 17.15 8.33 -3.92
N ALA A 6 16.82 9.57 -4.22
CA ALA A 6 17.70 10.71 -3.95
C ALA A 6 17.80 11.03 -2.45
N VAL A 7 16.71 10.87 -1.68
CA VAL A 7 16.65 11.26 -0.26
C VAL A 7 16.80 10.06 0.66
N PHE A 8 16.19 8.91 0.31
CA PHE A 8 16.12 7.71 1.14
C PHE A 8 16.64 6.48 0.37
N GLY A 9 17.85 6.58 -0.21
CA GLY A 9 18.42 5.54 -1.08
C GLY A 9 18.50 4.15 -0.44
N ALA A 10 18.80 4.08 0.85
CA ALA A 10 18.90 2.83 1.61
C ALA A 10 17.55 2.25 2.07
N ALA A 11 16.46 3.04 2.01
CA ALA A 11 15.16 2.57 2.46
C ALA A 11 14.56 1.55 1.48
N THR A 12 14.14 0.40 2.00
CA THR A 12 13.45 -0.63 1.24
C THR A 12 12.15 -0.08 0.66
N TRP A 13 11.91 -0.38 -0.62
CA TRP A 13 10.70 0.04 -1.32
C TRP A 13 9.62 -1.03 -1.20
N GLN A 14 8.50 -0.66 -0.59
CA GLN A 14 7.29 -1.48 -0.54
C GLN A 14 6.14 -0.72 -1.21
N ARG A 15 5.49 -1.34 -2.19
CA ARG A 15 4.21 -0.84 -2.71
C ARG A 15 3.04 -1.40 -1.89
N CYS A 16 2.04 -0.57 -1.70
CA CYS A 16 0.81 -0.98 -1.04
C CYS A 16 0.13 -2.14 -1.79
N GLN A 17 0.02 -3.29 -1.14
CA GLN A 17 -0.58 -4.51 -1.73
C GLN A 17 -2.05 -4.30 -2.11
N PHE A 18 -2.78 -3.47 -1.36
CA PHE A 18 -4.17 -3.11 -1.70
C PHE A 18 -4.25 -2.40 -3.07
N HIS A 19 -3.42 -1.38 -3.28
CA HIS A 19 -3.41 -0.67 -4.57
C HIS A 19 -2.84 -1.51 -5.71
N LEU A 20 -1.90 -2.41 -5.44
CA LEU A 20 -1.47 -3.39 -6.43
C LEU A 20 -2.63 -4.30 -6.87
N ALA A 21 -3.41 -4.83 -5.93
CA ALA A 21 -4.56 -5.65 -6.25
C ALA A 21 -5.64 -4.86 -7.04
N GLN A 22 -5.92 -3.62 -6.66
CA GLN A 22 -6.83 -2.76 -7.43
C GLN A 22 -6.33 -2.51 -8.86
N ASN A 23 -5.04 -2.24 -9.02
CA ASN A 23 -4.46 -2.02 -10.34
C ASN A 23 -4.50 -3.29 -11.20
N ALA A 24 -4.24 -4.47 -10.62
CA ALA A 24 -4.38 -5.74 -11.32
C ALA A 24 -5.80 -5.94 -11.89
N ILE A 25 -6.83 -5.56 -11.13
CA ILE A 25 -8.23 -5.62 -11.57
C ILE A 25 -8.45 -4.77 -12.83
N HIS A 26 -7.80 -3.62 -12.96
CA HIS A 26 -7.92 -2.77 -14.14
C HIS A 26 -7.25 -3.38 -15.39
N HIS A 27 -6.23 -4.23 -15.22
CA HIS A 27 -5.57 -4.94 -16.31
C HIS A 27 -6.27 -6.25 -16.70
N ALA A 28 -7.27 -6.69 -15.93
CA ALA A 28 -8.04 -7.90 -16.24
C ALA A 28 -8.98 -7.66 -17.42
N PRO A 29 -8.95 -8.54 -18.47
CA PRO A 29 -9.66 -8.33 -19.71
C PRO A 29 -11.20 -8.51 -19.61
N ASN A 30 -11.66 -9.24 -18.62
CA ASN A 30 -13.08 -9.56 -18.45
C ASN A 30 -13.50 -9.62 -16.97
N THR A 31 -14.82 -9.65 -16.76
CA THR A 31 -15.43 -9.63 -15.42
C THR A 31 -15.09 -10.87 -14.60
N THR A 32 -14.93 -12.02 -15.23
CA THR A 32 -14.60 -13.27 -14.54
C THR A 32 -13.21 -13.18 -13.91
N ILE A 33 -12.21 -12.76 -14.67
CA ILE A 33 -10.84 -12.56 -14.17
C ILE A 33 -10.80 -11.44 -13.12
N ARG A 34 -11.54 -10.34 -13.32
CA ARG A 34 -11.65 -9.25 -12.33
C ARG A 34 -12.10 -9.72 -10.95
N LYS A 35 -13.08 -10.64 -10.91
CA LYS A 35 -13.57 -11.20 -9.64
C LYS A 35 -12.57 -12.13 -8.97
N ARG A 36 -11.72 -12.81 -9.74
CA ARG A 36 -10.78 -13.80 -9.24
C ARG A 36 -9.44 -13.23 -8.82
N ILE A 37 -8.87 -12.34 -9.63
CA ILE A 37 -7.50 -11.85 -9.47
C ILE A 37 -7.21 -11.27 -8.08
N GLY A 38 -8.17 -10.58 -7.46
CA GLY A 38 -8.01 -10.03 -6.11
C GLY A 38 -7.87 -11.11 -5.03
N THR A 39 -8.55 -12.25 -5.20
CA THR A 39 -8.46 -13.39 -4.29
C THR A 39 -7.17 -14.17 -4.51
N GLU A 40 -6.76 -14.35 -5.75
CA GLU A 40 -5.53 -15.04 -6.15
C GLU A 40 -4.29 -14.27 -5.67
N LEU A 41 -4.27 -12.95 -5.84
CA LEU A 41 -3.22 -12.10 -5.26
C LEU A 41 -3.18 -12.16 -3.73
N ARG A 42 -4.34 -12.32 -3.08
CA ARG A 42 -4.37 -12.48 -1.61
C ARG A 42 -3.67 -13.76 -1.16
N ALA A 43 -3.71 -14.83 -1.96
CA ALA A 43 -2.93 -16.06 -1.69
C ALA A 43 -1.42 -15.77 -1.77
N VAL A 44 -0.96 -15.00 -2.76
CA VAL A 44 0.44 -14.55 -2.86
C VAL A 44 0.85 -13.74 -1.62
N TRP A 45 0.01 -12.76 -1.22
CA TRP A 45 0.29 -11.92 -0.05
C TRP A 45 0.33 -12.68 1.30
N ASN A 46 -0.35 -13.82 1.38
CA ASN A 46 -0.46 -14.62 2.59
C ASN A 46 0.45 -15.87 2.59
N ALA A 47 1.41 -15.95 1.70
CA ALA A 47 2.23 -17.15 1.48
C ALA A 47 3.21 -17.51 2.62
N GLY A 48 3.27 -16.76 3.70
CA GLY A 48 4.08 -17.05 4.89
C GLY A 48 5.59 -16.81 4.73
N THR A 49 6.18 -17.00 3.54
CA THR A 49 7.60 -16.70 3.24
C THR A 49 7.73 -16.05 1.89
N LEU A 50 8.84 -15.28 1.69
CA LEU A 50 9.14 -14.66 0.40
C LEU A 50 9.21 -15.71 -0.74
N ALA A 51 9.93 -16.81 -0.53
CA ALA A 51 10.07 -17.85 -1.54
C ALA A 51 8.72 -18.46 -1.96
N LYS A 52 7.82 -18.72 -1.01
CA LYS A 52 6.47 -19.20 -1.31
C LYS A 52 5.64 -18.14 -2.05
N ALA A 53 5.79 -16.87 -1.70
CA ALA A 53 5.11 -15.77 -2.39
C ALA A 53 5.59 -15.61 -3.84
N GLU A 54 6.89 -15.74 -4.08
CA GLU A 54 7.49 -15.71 -5.43
C GLU A 54 7.03 -16.90 -6.28
N THR A 55 7.00 -18.11 -5.70
CA THR A 55 6.46 -19.29 -6.39
C THR A 55 4.98 -19.10 -6.74
N ALA A 56 4.14 -18.69 -5.77
CA ALA A 56 2.73 -18.46 -6.02
C ALA A 56 2.48 -17.35 -7.07
N LEU A 57 3.35 -16.33 -7.12
CA LEU A 57 3.29 -15.31 -8.16
C LEU A 57 3.67 -15.87 -9.53
N ALA A 58 4.71 -16.70 -9.61
CA ALA A 58 5.14 -17.32 -10.86
C ALA A 58 4.06 -18.24 -11.44
N ASP A 59 3.41 -19.03 -10.59
CA ASP A 59 2.28 -19.89 -10.97
C ASP A 59 1.12 -19.05 -11.48
N LEU A 60 0.77 -17.97 -10.76
CA LEU A 60 -0.30 -17.05 -11.16
C LEU A 60 -0.03 -16.37 -12.51
N VAL A 61 1.21 -15.96 -12.76
CA VAL A 61 1.63 -15.38 -14.04
C VAL A 61 1.52 -16.43 -15.17
N ALA A 62 1.92 -17.67 -14.91
CA ALA A 62 1.83 -18.77 -15.87
C ALA A 62 0.37 -19.05 -16.25
N ASP A 63 -0.55 -19.10 -15.29
CA ASP A 63 -1.99 -19.32 -15.50
C ASP A 63 -2.64 -18.26 -16.40
N TYR A 64 -2.14 -17.01 -16.34
CA TYR A 64 -2.68 -15.92 -17.16
C TYR A 64 -1.91 -15.64 -18.44
N ARG A 65 -0.79 -16.33 -18.71
CA ARG A 65 0.07 -16.06 -19.87
C ARG A 65 -0.69 -16.15 -21.19
N ASP A 66 -1.53 -17.16 -21.35
CA ASP A 66 -2.29 -17.40 -22.59
C ASP A 66 -3.65 -16.68 -22.59
N THR A 67 -4.32 -16.64 -21.45
CA THR A 67 -5.70 -16.12 -21.34
C THR A 67 -5.77 -14.61 -21.14
N ALA A 68 -4.76 -14.01 -20.53
CA ALA A 68 -4.68 -12.57 -20.22
C ALA A 68 -3.23 -12.06 -20.25
N PRO A 69 -2.52 -12.09 -21.39
CA PRO A 69 -1.09 -11.80 -21.47
C PRO A 69 -0.70 -10.41 -20.97
N LYS A 70 -1.55 -9.41 -21.13
CA LYS A 70 -1.32 -8.05 -20.60
C LYS A 70 -1.37 -8.04 -19.08
N LEU A 71 -2.28 -8.80 -18.47
CA LEU A 71 -2.34 -8.95 -17.02
C LEU A 71 -1.13 -9.72 -16.51
N ALA A 72 -0.74 -10.83 -17.14
CA ALA A 72 0.43 -11.61 -16.77
C ALA A 72 1.71 -10.78 -16.77
N ALA A 73 1.98 -10.03 -17.84
CA ALA A 73 3.12 -9.13 -17.93
C ALA A 73 3.09 -8.02 -16.85
N TRP A 74 1.90 -7.49 -16.58
CA TRP A 74 1.74 -6.48 -15.53
C TRP A 74 2.03 -7.06 -14.13
N LEU A 75 1.52 -8.26 -13.83
CA LEU A 75 1.76 -8.97 -12.56
C LEU A 75 3.25 -9.22 -12.34
N GLU A 76 3.93 -9.78 -13.33
CA GLU A 76 5.37 -10.06 -13.29
C GLU A 76 6.21 -8.81 -12.99
N GLN A 77 5.86 -7.67 -13.59
CA GLN A 77 6.60 -6.42 -13.43
C GLN A 77 6.31 -5.68 -12.13
N ASN A 78 5.09 -5.77 -11.59
CA ASN A 78 4.64 -4.87 -10.54
C ASN A 78 4.47 -5.54 -9.18
N VAL A 79 4.03 -6.80 -9.14
CA VAL A 79 3.72 -7.49 -7.89
C VAL A 79 4.96 -7.73 -7.00
N PRO A 80 6.17 -7.99 -7.53
CA PRO A 80 7.38 -8.12 -6.70
C PRO A 80 7.66 -6.91 -5.80
N GLU A 81 7.27 -5.70 -6.22
CA GLU A 81 7.41 -4.50 -5.39
C GLU A 81 6.49 -4.50 -4.14
N GLY A 82 5.53 -5.39 -4.08
CA GLY A 82 4.66 -5.62 -2.93
C GLY A 82 5.14 -6.72 -1.99
N LEU A 83 6.29 -7.37 -2.28
CA LEU A 83 6.82 -8.48 -1.50
C LEU A 83 7.93 -8.08 -0.51
N ALA A 84 8.42 -6.85 -0.58
CA ALA A 84 9.48 -6.36 0.31
C ALA A 84 9.12 -6.48 1.81
N VAL A 85 7.84 -6.49 2.12
CA VAL A 85 7.32 -6.67 3.49
C VAL A 85 7.75 -8.01 4.12
N PHE A 86 8.05 -9.04 3.33
CA PHE A 86 8.53 -10.33 3.84
C PHE A 86 9.94 -10.28 4.43
N SER A 87 10.68 -9.17 4.27
CA SER A 87 11.95 -8.94 4.97
C SER A 87 11.77 -8.43 6.40
N LEU A 88 10.54 -8.11 6.81
CA LEU A 88 10.21 -7.64 8.14
C LEU A 88 9.85 -8.81 9.06
N PRO A 89 9.97 -8.65 10.39
CA PRO A 89 9.43 -9.62 11.35
C PRO A 89 7.94 -9.89 11.12
N ASP A 90 7.49 -11.13 11.30
CA ASP A 90 6.13 -11.58 10.97
C ASP A 90 5.02 -10.72 11.57
N HIS A 91 5.20 -10.24 12.80
CA HIS A 91 4.22 -9.39 13.49
C HIS A 91 4.08 -7.99 12.88
N HIS A 92 5.09 -7.54 12.09
CA HIS A 92 5.04 -6.28 11.35
C HIS A 92 4.53 -6.45 9.92
N CYS A 93 4.79 -7.58 9.28
CA CYS A 93 4.42 -7.85 7.89
C CYS A 93 2.96 -7.49 7.61
N ARG A 94 2.04 -7.92 8.45
CA ARG A 94 0.60 -7.72 8.27
C ARG A 94 0.19 -6.24 8.28
N ARG A 95 0.86 -5.40 9.07
CA ARG A 95 0.56 -3.97 9.20
C ARG A 95 1.26 -3.12 8.15
N MET A 96 2.46 -3.56 7.73
CA MET A 96 3.30 -2.80 6.79
C MET A 96 3.00 -3.08 5.31
N ARG A 97 2.16 -4.07 4.98
CA ARG A 97 1.83 -4.41 3.59
C ARG A 97 0.85 -3.44 2.93
N THR A 98 0.20 -2.57 3.70
CA THR A 98 -0.74 -1.58 3.17
C THR A 98 -0.69 -0.29 3.96
N SER A 99 -0.68 0.84 3.24
CA SER A 99 -0.83 2.20 3.78
C SER A 99 -2.30 2.63 3.90
N ASN A 100 -3.22 1.81 3.39
CA ASN A 100 -4.63 2.16 3.28
C ASN A 100 -5.30 2.63 4.60
N PRO A 101 -5.04 2.06 5.80
CA PRO A 101 -5.63 2.58 7.03
C PRO A 101 -5.17 4.00 7.36
N MET A 102 -3.88 4.32 7.16
CA MET A 102 -3.34 5.66 7.37
C MET A 102 -3.87 6.65 6.32
N GLU A 103 -3.81 6.27 5.04
CA GLU A 103 -4.33 7.09 3.94
C GLU A 103 -5.81 7.42 4.15
N ARG A 104 -6.64 6.44 4.52
CA ARG A 104 -8.06 6.66 4.77
C ARG A 104 -8.29 7.57 5.97
N GLY A 105 -7.57 7.40 7.07
CA GLY A 105 -7.68 8.23 8.26
C GLY A 105 -7.35 9.70 7.96
N VAL A 106 -6.20 9.95 7.33
CA VAL A 106 -5.79 11.31 6.94
C VAL A 106 -6.75 11.92 5.91
N GLN A 107 -7.10 11.16 4.86
CA GLN A 107 -8.00 11.65 3.81
C GLN A 107 -9.40 11.92 4.33
N GLN A 108 -9.91 11.12 5.23
CA GLN A 108 -11.22 11.33 5.83
C GLN A 108 -11.26 12.62 6.66
N GLU A 109 -10.24 12.87 7.47
CA GLU A 109 -10.13 14.07 8.28
C GLU A 109 -9.96 15.32 7.41
N LEU A 110 -9.05 15.30 6.43
CA LEU A 110 -8.89 16.39 5.48
C LEU A 110 -10.19 16.68 4.73
N LYS A 111 -10.88 15.63 4.25
CA LYS A 111 -12.13 15.79 3.53
C LYS A 111 -13.22 16.38 4.40
N SER A 112 -13.36 15.98 5.66
CA SER A 112 -14.38 16.53 6.56
C SER A 112 -14.20 18.04 6.75
N ARG A 113 -12.96 18.47 6.99
CA ARG A 113 -12.64 19.90 7.21
C ARG A 113 -12.75 20.74 5.93
N THR A 114 -12.31 20.22 4.79
CA THR A 114 -12.37 20.94 3.51
C THR A 114 -13.80 21.08 2.97
N VAL A 115 -14.67 20.09 3.21
CA VAL A 115 -16.09 20.15 2.81
C VAL A 115 -16.86 21.21 3.59
N GLU A 116 -16.51 21.47 4.83
CA GLU A 116 -17.14 22.55 5.63
C GLU A 116 -16.82 23.93 5.06
N VAL A 117 -15.57 24.15 4.61
CA VAL A 117 -15.13 25.44 4.03
C VAL A 117 -15.67 25.65 2.62
N ARG A 118 -15.86 24.57 1.86
CA ARG A 118 -16.37 24.51 0.47
C ARG A 118 -15.55 25.26 -0.57
N VAL A 119 -15.24 26.54 -0.37
CA VAL A 119 -14.50 27.39 -1.32
C VAL A 119 -13.36 28.09 -0.59
N PHE A 120 -12.16 27.98 -1.14
CA PHE A 120 -10.99 28.67 -0.62
C PHE A 120 -10.71 29.92 -1.47
N PRO A 121 -10.42 31.08 -0.86
CA PRO A 121 -10.15 32.32 -1.58
C PRO A 121 -8.85 32.26 -2.38
N ASN A 122 -7.88 31.43 -1.97
CA ASN A 122 -6.61 31.23 -2.64
C ASN A 122 -5.93 29.93 -2.15
N GLU A 123 -4.90 29.49 -2.86
CA GLU A 123 -4.13 28.29 -2.55
C GLU A 123 -3.49 28.35 -1.15
N ALA A 124 -2.92 29.50 -0.76
CA ALA A 124 -2.29 29.67 0.55
C ALA A 124 -3.28 29.44 1.73
N SER A 125 -4.57 29.74 1.55
CA SER A 125 -5.58 29.46 2.59
C SER A 125 -5.92 27.98 2.66
N LEU A 126 -5.91 27.26 1.54
CA LEU A 126 -6.03 25.81 1.52
C LEU A 126 -4.82 25.14 2.18
N GLU A 127 -3.61 25.55 1.82
CA GLU A 127 -2.38 25.02 2.41
C GLU A 127 -2.32 25.22 3.93
N ARG A 128 -2.72 26.38 4.44
CA ARG A 128 -2.80 26.63 5.88
C ARG A 128 -3.76 25.68 6.57
N LEU A 129 -4.95 25.46 6.01
CA LEU A 129 -5.92 24.52 6.60
C LEU A 129 -5.39 23.09 6.58
N VAL A 130 -4.84 22.64 5.44
CA VAL A 130 -4.27 21.29 5.30
C VAL A 130 -3.13 21.10 6.31
N SER A 131 -2.23 22.08 6.41
CA SER A 131 -1.10 22.01 7.36
C SER A 131 -1.58 21.97 8.82
N ALA A 132 -2.57 22.78 9.18
CA ALA A 132 -3.14 22.77 10.54
C ALA A 132 -3.79 21.42 10.87
N VAL A 133 -4.55 20.84 9.95
CA VAL A 133 -5.15 19.50 10.14
C VAL A 133 -4.10 18.41 10.27
N LEU A 134 -3.02 18.46 9.47
CA LEU A 134 -1.93 17.49 9.56
C LEU A 134 -1.18 17.59 10.90
N VAL A 135 -0.94 18.80 11.40
CA VAL A 135 -0.34 19.01 12.72
C VAL A 135 -1.26 18.47 13.83
N GLU A 136 -2.56 18.75 13.78
CA GLU A 136 -3.53 18.18 14.74
C GLU A 136 -3.53 16.66 14.74
N ILE A 137 -3.45 16.03 13.56
CA ILE A 137 -3.35 14.56 13.43
C ILE A 137 -2.05 14.05 14.05
N ASP A 138 -0.93 14.71 13.77
CA ASP A 138 0.40 14.34 14.28
C ASP A 138 0.44 14.42 15.81
N GLU A 139 -0.01 15.51 16.39
CA GLU A 139 -0.12 15.70 17.84
C GLU A 139 -1.01 14.62 18.49
N LYS A 140 -2.14 14.31 17.86
CA LYS A 140 -3.05 13.26 18.32
C LYS A 140 -2.41 11.87 18.30
N TRP A 141 -1.65 11.56 17.25
CA TRP A 141 -0.91 10.30 17.15
C TRP A 141 0.28 10.23 18.11
N ALA A 142 0.97 11.36 18.34
CA ALA A 142 2.05 11.44 19.32
C ALA A 142 1.55 11.25 20.76
N ALA A 143 0.33 11.72 21.06
CA ALA A 143 -0.30 11.55 22.36
C ALA A 143 -0.96 10.18 22.57
N ASP A 144 -1.17 9.38 21.49
CA ASP A 144 -1.80 8.07 21.59
C ASP A 144 -0.85 7.05 22.24
N THR A 145 -1.34 6.39 23.27
CA THR A 145 -0.60 5.32 23.97
C THR A 145 -0.50 4.02 23.16
N LYS A 146 -1.27 3.90 22.08
CA LYS A 146 -1.29 2.72 21.21
C LYS A 146 -0.44 2.93 19.97
N ALA A 147 0.84 2.57 20.05
CA ALA A 147 1.69 2.54 18.87
C ALA A 147 1.13 1.59 17.79
N TYR A 148 0.99 2.07 16.55
CA TYR A 148 0.56 1.25 15.40
C TYR A 148 1.58 0.15 15.08
N ILE A 149 2.86 0.47 15.24
CA ILE A 149 3.99 -0.46 15.14
C ILE A 149 4.80 -0.34 16.42
N LYS A 150 5.00 -1.44 17.13
CA LYS A 150 5.93 -1.51 18.26
C LYS A 150 7.20 -2.17 17.77
N TRP A 151 8.28 -1.44 17.76
CA TRP A 151 9.62 -1.98 17.60
C TRP A 151 10.05 -2.51 18.97
N GLU A 152 9.80 -3.78 19.22
CA GLU A 152 10.46 -4.43 20.34
C GLU A 152 11.93 -4.55 19.96
N CYS A 153 12.80 -3.83 20.68
CA CYS A 153 14.21 -4.19 20.69
C CYS A 153 14.25 -5.63 21.19
N GLN A 154 14.61 -6.57 20.34
CA GLN A 154 15.09 -7.86 20.81
C GLN A 154 16.42 -7.56 21.49
N ASP A 155 16.37 -7.35 22.79
CA ASP A 155 17.57 -7.44 23.61
C ASP A 155 18.13 -8.85 23.41
N ALA A 156 19.29 -8.90 22.73
CA ALA A 156 20.03 -10.13 22.44
C ALA A 156 20.68 -10.68 23.73
#